data_af00e03d1203e814ca8217ae817f55c8
#
_entry.id   af00e03d1203e814ca8217ae817f55c8
#
_cell.length_a   1.000
_cell.length_b   1.000
_cell.length_c   1.000
_cell.angle_alpha   90.00
_cell.angle_beta   90.00
_cell.angle_gamma   90.00
#
_symmetry.space_group_name_H-M   'P 1'
#
loop_
_entity.id
_entity.type
_entity.pdbx_description
1 polymer ?
#
loop_
_entity_poly.entity_id
_entity_poly.type
_entity_poly.pdbx_seq_one_letter_code
_entity_poly.pdbx_strand_id
1 'polypeptide(L)'
;MVIRWLLIVFVCVFGALFLCVSTSSAMIPGCSSTEEKPVKVEAWISKQYEKNLRQIRNEFSAMGNTRVTLWVYPAENPSKIVAIGSCVPSYIGRHMLRQAMEYSGGVNSLVNQGFFSSNWIGVGTSLFAESSLRPITQDQLIGLMDISLDTQQFQTIYRQLTTQQKKIKAFGLMLDNPKLLENP
;
A
#
# COMPACT_ATOMS: atom_id res chain seq x y z
N MET A 1 7.79 -56.77 -23.62
CA MET A 1 8.05 -56.41 -22.22
C MET A 1 8.94 -55.15 -22.04
N VAL A 2 9.81 -54.87 -22.97
CA VAL A 2 10.76 -53.72 -22.91
C VAL A 2 10.10 -52.33 -23.07
N ILE A 3 9.04 -52.23 -23.87
CA ILE A 3 8.36 -50.94 -24.18
C ILE A 3 7.63 -50.33 -22.95
N ARG A 4 7.14 -51.17 -22.02
CA ARG A 4 6.47 -50.70 -20.80
C ARG A 4 7.42 -50.03 -19.79
N TRP A 5 8.67 -50.43 -19.77
CA TRP A 5 9.67 -49.85 -18.87
C TRP A 5 10.17 -48.46 -19.36
N LEU A 6 10.26 -48.27 -20.67
CA LEU A 6 10.67 -46.99 -21.26
C LEU A 6 9.65 -45.88 -21.01
N LEU A 7 8.34 -46.21 -21.02
CA LEU A 7 7.29 -45.21 -20.74
C LEU A 7 7.28 -44.75 -19.28
N ILE A 8 7.59 -45.63 -18.34
CA ILE A 8 7.62 -45.27 -16.89
C ILE A 8 8.82 -44.35 -16.58
N VAL A 9 9.97 -44.61 -17.19
CA VAL A 9 11.17 -43.76 -16.99
C VAL A 9 10.97 -42.36 -17.59
N PHE A 10 10.27 -42.28 -18.77
CA PHE A 10 10.00 -40.96 -19.39
C PHE A 10 9.02 -40.09 -18.57
N VAL A 11 8.00 -40.72 -17.97
CA VAL A 11 7.05 -40.00 -17.11
C VAL A 11 7.71 -39.50 -15.81
N CYS A 12 8.63 -40.30 -15.23
CA CYS A 12 9.35 -39.87 -14.02
C CYS A 12 10.37 -38.74 -14.27
N VAL A 13 11.02 -38.71 -15.42
CA VAL A 13 11.99 -37.64 -15.75
C VAL A 13 11.30 -36.35 -16.11
N PHE A 14 10.16 -36.37 -16.80
CA PHE A 14 9.38 -35.17 -17.11
C PHE A 14 8.58 -34.66 -15.88
N GLY A 15 8.15 -35.52 -14.98
CA GLY A 15 7.49 -35.14 -13.73
C GLY A 15 8.40 -34.44 -12.75
N ALA A 16 9.70 -34.75 -12.74
CA ALA A 16 10.68 -34.11 -11.84
C ALA A 16 11.12 -32.72 -12.30
N LEU A 17 10.98 -32.39 -13.58
CA LEU A 17 11.35 -31.07 -14.13
C LEU A 17 10.28 -30.00 -13.91
N PHE A 18 9.05 -30.38 -13.54
CA PHE A 18 7.94 -29.43 -13.34
C PHE A 18 7.78 -28.94 -11.89
N LEU A 19 8.55 -29.46 -10.92
CA LEU A 19 8.40 -29.14 -9.50
C LEU A 19 9.39 -28.10 -8.96
N CYS A 20 10.23 -27.51 -9.79
CA CYS A 20 11.12 -26.41 -9.38
C CYS A 20 10.74 -25.09 -10.05
N VAL A 21 9.46 -24.71 -10.05
CA VAL A 21 9.11 -23.29 -10.14
C VAL A 21 9.29 -22.72 -8.74
N SER A 22 10.53 -22.46 -8.38
CA SER A 22 10.85 -21.60 -7.27
C SER A 22 10.26 -20.24 -7.61
N THR A 23 9.14 -19.88 -7.01
CA THR A 23 8.65 -18.51 -6.98
C THR A 23 9.68 -17.68 -6.23
N SER A 24 10.72 -17.28 -6.95
CA SER A 24 11.66 -16.26 -6.47
C SER A 24 10.83 -15.00 -6.30
N SER A 25 10.34 -14.76 -5.09
CA SER A 25 9.80 -13.47 -4.71
C SER A 25 10.94 -12.48 -4.92
N ALA A 26 10.87 -11.73 -6.02
CA ALA A 26 11.89 -10.74 -6.36
C ALA A 26 11.93 -9.74 -5.20
N MET A 27 12.98 -9.81 -4.39
CA MET A 27 13.21 -8.86 -3.30
C MET A 27 13.35 -7.46 -3.92
N ILE A 28 12.54 -6.52 -3.48
CA ILE A 28 12.70 -5.12 -3.84
C ILE A 28 14.05 -4.66 -3.27
N PRO A 29 14.98 -4.14 -4.10
CA PRO A 29 16.26 -3.65 -3.61
C PRO A 29 16.05 -2.62 -2.49
N GLY A 30 16.69 -2.84 -1.33
CA GLY A 30 16.58 -1.97 -0.16
C GLY A 30 15.44 -2.31 0.82
N CYS A 31 14.63 -3.32 0.53
CA CYS A 31 13.67 -3.86 1.47
C CYS A 31 14.28 -5.11 2.11
N SER A 32 14.66 -5.03 3.39
CA SER A 32 14.93 -6.22 4.19
C SER A 32 13.68 -7.09 4.18
N SER A 33 13.85 -8.42 4.17
CA SER A 33 12.75 -9.40 4.08
C SER A 33 11.52 -8.92 4.86
N THR A 34 10.50 -8.49 4.12
CA THR A 34 9.31 -7.78 4.64
C THR A 34 8.38 -8.69 5.43
N GLU A 35 8.69 -9.98 5.50
CA GLU A 35 7.89 -10.96 6.23
C GLU A 35 7.90 -10.78 7.76
N GLU A 36 8.90 -10.08 8.30
CA GLU A 36 9.05 -9.96 9.77
C GLU A 36 8.41 -8.69 10.36
N LYS A 37 8.21 -7.62 9.56
CA LYS A 37 7.69 -6.36 10.10
C LYS A 37 6.31 -6.05 9.55
N PRO A 38 5.30 -5.87 10.44
CA PRO A 38 3.97 -5.50 9.99
C PRO A 38 3.97 -4.14 9.28
N VAL A 39 3.21 -4.02 8.22
CA VAL A 39 2.96 -2.74 7.55
C VAL A 39 2.13 -1.87 8.49
N LYS A 40 2.65 -0.70 8.82
CA LYS A 40 1.91 0.29 9.61
C LYS A 40 0.95 1.02 8.70
N VAL A 41 -0.32 1.00 9.06
CA VAL A 41 -1.39 1.70 8.33
C VAL A 41 -1.99 2.76 9.24
N GLU A 42 -1.96 3.99 8.77
CA GLU A 42 -2.58 5.14 9.41
C GLU A 42 -3.64 5.69 8.46
N ALA A 43 -4.91 5.61 8.87
CA ALA A 43 -6.01 6.00 8.01
C ALA A 43 -6.96 6.97 8.69
N TRP A 44 -7.27 8.04 7.98
CA TRP A 44 -8.33 8.98 8.31
C TRP A 44 -9.56 8.63 7.49
N ILE A 45 -10.67 8.37 8.17
CA ILE A 45 -11.93 7.99 7.54
C ILE A 45 -12.96 9.10 7.68
N SER A 46 -13.93 9.13 6.77
CA SER A 46 -15.00 10.12 6.78
C SER A 46 -15.87 9.99 8.03
N LYS A 47 -16.34 11.11 8.56
CA LYS A 47 -17.12 11.20 9.79
C LYS A 47 -18.39 10.34 9.76
N GLN A 48 -18.99 10.18 8.61
CA GLN A 48 -20.19 9.34 8.44
C GLN A 48 -20.02 7.88 8.92
N TYR A 49 -18.75 7.39 8.96
CA TYR A 49 -18.41 6.02 9.35
C TYR A 49 -18.01 5.87 10.83
N GLU A 50 -18.10 6.94 11.63
CA GLU A 50 -17.68 6.95 13.04
C GLU A 50 -18.27 5.79 13.86
N LYS A 51 -19.53 5.46 13.60
CA LYS A 51 -20.23 4.38 14.31
C LYS A 51 -19.73 2.97 13.93
N ASN A 52 -19.02 2.83 12.83
CA ASN A 52 -18.59 1.55 12.25
C ASN A 52 -17.08 1.29 12.42
N LEU A 53 -16.36 2.07 13.22
CA LEU A 53 -14.90 2.01 13.37
C LEU A 53 -14.34 0.62 13.61
N ARG A 54 -15.01 -0.20 14.41
CA ARG A 54 -14.57 -1.57 14.72
C ARG A 54 -14.60 -2.46 13.48
N GLN A 55 -15.68 -2.40 12.72
CA GLN A 55 -15.83 -3.16 11.48
C GLN A 55 -14.79 -2.71 10.46
N ILE A 56 -14.66 -1.40 10.24
CA ILE A 56 -13.72 -0.81 9.29
C ILE A 56 -12.28 -1.18 9.66
N ARG A 57 -11.91 -1.16 10.95
CA ARG A 57 -10.59 -1.60 11.39
C ARG A 57 -10.32 -3.06 11.00
N ASN A 58 -11.30 -3.94 11.15
CA ASN A 58 -11.17 -5.34 10.74
C ASN A 58 -10.96 -5.46 9.23
N GLU A 59 -11.66 -4.67 8.43
CA GLU A 59 -11.51 -4.65 6.98
C GLU A 59 -10.13 -4.13 6.56
N PHE A 60 -9.63 -3.05 7.15
CA PHE A 60 -8.26 -2.58 6.93
C PHE A 60 -7.21 -3.63 7.33
N SER A 61 -7.49 -4.45 8.31
CA SER A 61 -6.58 -5.49 8.81
C SER A 61 -6.72 -6.83 8.08
N ALA A 62 -7.67 -6.97 7.15
CA ALA A 62 -8.03 -8.25 6.53
C ALA A 62 -6.90 -8.91 5.73
N MET A 63 -5.91 -8.13 5.27
CA MET A 63 -4.78 -8.66 4.52
C MET A 63 -3.69 -9.31 5.39
N GLY A 64 -3.86 -9.36 6.71
CA GLY A 64 -2.83 -9.86 7.62
C GLY A 64 -1.58 -8.98 7.64
N ASN A 65 -0.67 -9.28 8.52
CA ASN A 65 0.63 -8.59 8.70
C ASN A 65 0.55 -7.03 8.61
N THR A 66 -0.55 -6.45 9.12
CA THR A 66 -0.77 -5.00 9.17
C THR A 66 -1.04 -4.55 10.60
N ARG A 67 -0.52 -3.38 10.95
CA ARG A 67 -0.84 -2.67 12.20
C ARG A 67 -1.62 -1.42 11.87
N VAL A 68 -2.94 -1.46 12.10
CA VAL A 68 -3.87 -0.42 11.68
C VAL A 68 -4.21 0.54 12.82
N THR A 69 -4.06 1.83 12.55
CA THR A 69 -4.58 2.92 13.38
C THR A 69 -5.57 3.72 12.55
N LEU A 70 -6.80 3.85 13.05
CA LEU A 70 -7.86 4.62 12.40
C LEU A 70 -8.21 5.86 13.21
N TRP A 71 -8.41 6.96 12.52
CA TRP A 71 -8.97 8.19 13.06
C TRP A 71 -10.18 8.62 12.25
N VAL A 72 -11.15 9.23 12.92
CA VAL A 72 -12.27 9.89 12.26
C VAL A 72 -11.84 11.31 11.93
N TYR A 73 -11.99 11.70 10.68
CA TYR A 73 -11.69 13.06 10.28
C TYR A 73 -12.73 14.03 10.85
N PRO A 74 -12.33 15.15 11.48
CA PRO A 74 -13.26 16.03 12.17
C PRO A 74 -14.22 16.78 11.23
N ALA A 75 -13.81 17.01 9.97
CA ALA A 75 -14.68 17.53 8.92
C ALA A 75 -15.38 16.39 8.17
N GLU A 76 -16.17 16.73 7.15
CA GLU A 76 -16.99 15.78 6.42
C GLU A 76 -16.15 14.67 5.76
N ASN A 77 -15.09 15.06 5.07
CA ASN A 77 -14.21 14.12 4.38
C ASN A 77 -12.73 14.41 4.63
N PRO A 78 -11.90 13.38 4.81
CA PRO A 78 -10.46 13.51 4.84
C PRO A 78 -9.91 13.91 3.47
N SER A 79 -8.63 14.20 3.39
CA SER A 79 -7.96 14.43 2.10
C SER A 79 -8.00 13.15 1.26
N LYS A 80 -8.08 13.29 -0.06
CA LYS A 80 -8.08 12.15 -1.00
C LYS A 80 -6.65 11.74 -1.39
N ILE A 81 -5.75 11.73 -0.41
CA ILE A 81 -4.34 11.43 -0.60
C ILE A 81 -4.03 10.06 0.00
N VAL A 82 -3.33 9.24 -0.78
CA VAL A 82 -2.78 7.98 -0.29
C VAL A 82 -1.26 8.00 -0.46
N ALA A 83 -0.58 7.62 0.60
CA ALA A 83 0.87 7.50 0.63
C ALA A 83 1.25 6.05 0.91
N ILE A 84 2.08 5.44 0.06
CA ILE A 84 2.51 4.04 0.21
C ILE A 84 4.02 3.98 0.25
N GLY A 85 4.57 3.34 1.27
CA GLY A 85 5.99 3.11 1.44
C GLY A 85 6.56 2.14 0.41
N SER A 86 7.86 2.27 0.12
CA SER A 86 8.54 1.55 -0.96
C SER A 86 8.63 0.03 -0.77
N CYS A 87 8.47 -0.47 0.45
CA CYS A 87 8.53 -1.89 0.78
C CYS A 87 7.16 -2.51 1.08
N VAL A 88 6.09 -1.78 0.81
CA VAL A 88 4.73 -2.30 0.98
C VAL A 88 4.41 -3.30 -0.14
N PRO A 89 3.99 -4.53 0.19
CA PRO A 89 3.56 -5.52 -0.79
C PRO A 89 2.39 -5.03 -1.64
N SER A 90 2.35 -5.41 -2.92
CA SER A 90 1.32 -4.97 -3.86
C SER A 90 -0.10 -5.28 -3.40
N TYR A 91 -0.32 -6.47 -2.83
CA TYR A 91 -1.64 -6.88 -2.36
C TYR A 91 -2.15 -6.01 -1.20
N ILE A 92 -1.26 -5.60 -0.26
CA ILE A 92 -1.61 -4.66 0.82
C ILE A 92 -1.87 -3.27 0.23
N GLY A 93 -0.99 -2.78 -0.65
CA GLY A 93 -1.15 -1.48 -1.29
C GLY A 93 -2.49 -1.35 -2.02
N ARG A 94 -2.86 -2.34 -2.84
CA ARG A 94 -4.14 -2.38 -3.55
C ARG A 94 -5.34 -2.45 -2.60
N HIS A 95 -5.22 -3.22 -1.53
CA HIS A 95 -6.28 -3.29 -0.53
C HIS A 95 -6.50 -1.91 0.12
N MET A 96 -5.43 -1.22 0.51
CA MET A 96 -5.53 0.11 1.11
C MET A 96 -6.09 1.17 0.15
N LEU A 97 -5.76 1.09 -1.13
CA LEU A 97 -6.38 1.95 -2.14
C LEU A 97 -7.90 1.72 -2.23
N ARG A 98 -8.35 0.47 -2.16
CA ARG A 98 -9.78 0.14 -2.13
C ARG A 98 -10.47 0.69 -0.88
N GLN A 99 -9.85 0.49 0.28
CA GLN A 99 -10.39 1.03 1.54
C GLN A 99 -10.44 2.56 1.55
N ALA A 100 -9.44 3.22 0.93
CA ALA A 100 -9.43 4.67 0.78
C ALA A 100 -10.60 5.17 -0.09
N MET A 101 -10.89 4.47 -1.19
CA MET A 101 -12.03 4.81 -2.04
C MET A 101 -13.36 4.69 -1.30
N GLU A 102 -13.49 3.69 -0.45
CA GLU A 102 -14.72 3.41 0.27
C GLU A 102 -14.90 4.31 1.49
N TYR A 103 -13.88 4.46 2.33
CA TYR A 103 -14.03 5.07 3.66
C TYR A 103 -13.42 6.46 3.80
N SER A 104 -12.56 6.88 2.87
CA SER A 104 -11.86 8.17 2.95
C SER A 104 -12.28 9.17 1.86
N GLY A 105 -13.42 8.93 1.20
CA GLY A 105 -13.95 9.82 0.18
C GLY A 105 -13.27 9.74 -1.19
N GLY A 106 -12.41 8.75 -1.40
CA GLY A 106 -11.76 8.50 -2.69
C GLY A 106 -10.24 8.61 -2.67
N VAL A 107 -9.65 8.46 -3.85
CA VAL A 107 -8.20 8.65 -4.09
C VAL A 107 -8.04 9.61 -5.26
N ASN A 108 -7.51 10.80 -4.98
CA ASN A 108 -7.23 11.83 -5.98
C ASN A 108 -5.74 11.98 -6.27
N SER A 109 -4.90 11.71 -5.27
CA SER A 109 -3.46 11.89 -5.41
C SER A 109 -2.69 10.81 -4.66
N LEU A 110 -1.56 10.42 -5.23
CA LEU A 110 -0.62 9.49 -4.63
C LEU A 110 0.66 10.22 -4.25
N VAL A 111 1.26 9.86 -3.14
CA VAL A 111 2.50 10.47 -2.66
C VAL A 111 3.53 9.39 -2.38
N ASN A 112 4.73 9.58 -2.91
CA ASN A 112 5.89 8.76 -2.55
C ASN A 112 6.57 9.40 -1.34
N GLN A 113 6.62 8.66 -0.24
CA GLN A 113 7.22 9.17 0.98
C GLN A 113 8.64 8.66 1.16
N GLY A 114 9.60 9.51 0.83
CA GLY A 114 11.00 9.32 1.24
C GLY A 114 11.27 9.58 2.74
N PHE A 115 10.27 10.02 3.52
CA PHE A 115 10.44 10.45 4.91
C PHE A 115 9.90 9.49 5.96
N PHE A 116 8.96 8.61 5.59
CA PHE A 116 8.39 7.64 6.51
C PHE A 116 9.00 6.28 6.31
N SER A 117 8.75 5.39 7.26
CA SER A 117 9.17 4.00 7.17
C SER A 117 8.78 3.40 5.81
N SER A 118 9.68 2.66 5.20
CA SER A 118 9.41 1.93 3.95
C SER A 118 8.19 1.00 4.03
N ASN A 119 7.80 0.58 5.25
CA ASN A 119 6.66 -0.28 5.57
C ASN A 119 5.48 0.51 6.17
N TRP A 120 5.16 1.68 5.62
CA TRP A 120 4.07 2.50 6.12
C TRP A 120 3.10 2.90 5.01
N ILE A 121 1.83 3.01 5.36
CA ILE A 121 0.77 3.52 4.49
C ILE A 121 -0.01 4.60 5.23
N GLY A 122 -0.22 5.73 4.57
CA GLY A 122 -1.14 6.78 5.01
C GLY A 122 -2.33 6.89 4.07
N VAL A 123 -3.53 6.83 4.61
CA VAL A 123 -4.78 6.99 3.88
C VAL A 123 -5.51 8.22 4.40
N GLY A 124 -5.96 9.09 3.51
CA GLY A 124 -6.66 10.31 3.91
C GLY A 124 -5.78 11.31 4.65
N THR A 125 -4.46 11.25 4.44
CA THR A 125 -3.48 12.03 5.19
C THR A 125 -3.52 13.50 4.84
N SER A 126 -3.54 14.38 5.84
CA SER A 126 -3.44 15.84 5.70
C SER A 126 -2.01 16.36 5.71
N LEU A 127 -1.01 15.48 5.74
CA LEU A 127 0.41 15.86 5.75
C LEU A 127 0.87 16.59 4.48
N PHE A 128 0.04 16.59 3.44
CA PHE A 128 0.33 17.22 2.16
C PHE A 128 -0.80 18.15 1.76
N ALA A 129 -0.45 19.28 1.17
CA ALA A 129 -1.44 20.17 0.57
C ALA A 129 -1.95 19.52 -0.74
N GLU A 130 -3.21 19.09 -0.77
CA GLU A 130 -3.81 18.39 -1.91
C GLU A 130 -3.69 19.21 -3.20
N SER A 131 -3.82 20.53 -3.10
CA SER A 131 -3.70 21.46 -4.24
C SER A 131 -2.31 21.51 -4.88
N SER A 132 -1.28 21.03 -4.19
CA SER A 132 0.10 20.97 -4.70
C SER A 132 0.44 19.62 -5.33
N LEU A 133 -0.48 18.66 -5.28
CA LEU A 133 -0.29 17.32 -5.79
C LEU A 133 -0.88 17.16 -7.18
N ARG A 134 -0.23 16.34 -8.00
CA ARG A 134 -0.78 15.95 -9.29
C ARG A 134 -1.93 14.97 -9.08
N PRO A 135 -3.14 15.27 -9.57
CA PRO A 135 -4.23 14.31 -9.53
C PRO A 135 -3.94 13.12 -10.44
N ILE A 136 -4.39 11.95 -10.01
CA ILE A 136 -4.38 10.73 -10.82
C ILE A 136 -5.71 10.58 -11.57
N THR A 137 -5.66 9.97 -12.76
CA THR A 137 -6.87 9.62 -13.49
C THR A 137 -7.44 8.30 -12.99
N GLN A 138 -8.72 8.06 -13.29
CA GLN A 138 -9.37 6.80 -12.97
C GLN A 138 -8.67 5.61 -13.64
N ASP A 139 -8.27 5.74 -14.90
CA ASP A 139 -7.55 4.69 -15.64
C ASP A 139 -6.19 4.36 -15.00
N GLN A 140 -5.47 5.38 -14.53
CA GLN A 140 -4.22 5.20 -13.80
C GLN A 140 -4.43 4.44 -12.48
N LEU A 141 -5.50 4.77 -11.76
CA LEU A 141 -5.85 4.08 -10.52
C LEU A 141 -6.24 2.62 -10.79
N ILE A 142 -7.06 2.37 -11.83
CA ILE A 142 -7.43 1.02 -12.26
C ILE A 142 -6.20 0.21 -12.64
N GLY A 143 -5.29 0.78 -13.44
CA GLY A 143 -4.05 0.12 -13.81
C GLY A 143 -3.16 -0.23 -12.62
N LEU A 144 -3.10 0.63 -11.59
CA LEU A 144 -2.36 0.36 -10.35
C LEU A 144 -3.03 -0.75 -9.51
N MET A 145 -4.36 -0.89 -9.62
CA MET A 145 -5.13 -1.90 -8.88
C MET A 145 -5.18 -3.27 -9.58
N ASP A 146 -4.52 -3.43 -10.73
CA ASP A 146 -4.45 -4.71 -11.44
C ASP A 146 -3.82 -5.78 -10.54
N ILE A 147 -4.56 -6.88 -10.35
CA ILE A 147 -4.16 -7.99 -9.48
C ILE A 147 -2.98 -8.80 -10.05
N SER A 148 -2.72 -8.72 -11.35
CA SER A 148 -1.61 -9.40 -12.01
C SER A 148 -0.25 -8.76 -11.70
N LEU A 149 -0.21 -7.52 -11.23
CA LEU A 149 1.03 -6.83 -10.89
C LEU A 149 1.70 -7.50 -9.67
N ASP A 150 2.93 -7.91 -9.83
CA ASP A 150 3.78 -8.25 -8.70
C ASP A 150 4.16 -6.99 -7.89
N THR A 151 4.86 -7.18 -6.77
CA THR A 151 5.21 -6.04 -5.90
C THR A 151 6.18 -5.06 -6.57
N GLN A 152 7.11 -5.55 -7.38
CA GLN A 152 8.08 -4.68 -8.07
C GLN A 152 7.39 -3.84 -9.16
N GLN A 153 6.51 -4.45 -9.93
CA GLN A 153 5.72 -3.77 -10.97
C GLN A 153 4.79 -2.72 -10.35
N PHE A 154 4.07 -3.10 -9.29
CA PHE A 154 3.21 -2.18 -8.53
C PHE A 154 4.01 -0.97 -8.03
N GLN A 155 5.14 -1.19 -7.37
CA GLN A 155 5.98 -0.10 -6.84
C GLN A 155 6.57 0.76 -7.95
N THR A 156 6.87 0.19 -9.12
CA THR A 156 7.37 0.94 -10.28
C THR A 156 6.29 1.88 -10.82
N ILE A 157 5.09 1.36 -11.08
CA ILE A 157 3.95 2.16 -11.54
C ILE A 157 3.58 3.21 -10.49
N TYR A 158 3.52 2.83 -9.21
CA TYR A 158 3.23 3.74 -8.11
C TYR A 158 4.20 4.94 -8.10
N ARG A 159 5.52 4.71 -8.23
CA ARG A 159 6.53 5.78 -8.28
C ARG A 159 6.36 6.69 -9.49
N GLN A 160 5.95 6.17 -10.64
CA GLN A 160 5.70 6.98 -11.84
C GLN A 160 4.48 7.90 -11.65
N LEU A 161 3.49 7.45 -10.90
CA LEU A 161 2.26 8.23 -10.64
C LEU A 161 2.43 9.24 -9.49
N THR A 162 3.39 9.02 -8.60
CA THR A 162 3.58 9.90 -7.45
C THR A 162 4.21 11.22 -7.85
N THR A 163 3.78 12.29 -7.17
CA THR A 163 4.44 13.59 -7.25
C THR A 163 5.53 13.65 -6.18
N GLN A 164 6.78 13.89 -6.59
CA GLN A 164 7.84 14.22 -5.66
C GLN A 164 7.57 15.62 -5.08
N GLN A 165 7.21 15.67 -3.83
CA GLN A 165 7.02 16.95 -3.15
C GLN A 165 8.35 17.54 -2.74
N LYS A 166 8.58 18.80 -3.11
CA LYS A 166 9.58 19.62 -2.45
C LYS A 166 9.18 19.71 -0.98
N LYS A 167 10.13 19.49 -0.05
CA LYS A 167 9.93 19.64 1.39
C LYS A 167 9.08 20.88 1.66
N ILE A 168 7.84 20.69 2.12
CA ILE A 168 7.00 21.82 2.50
C ILE A 168 7.63 22.40 3.75
N LYS A 169 8.01 23.68 3.71
CA LYS A 169 8.51 24.44 4.88
C LYS A 169 7.58 24.36 6.10
N ALA A 170 6.31 24.03 5.89
CA ALA A 170 5.32 23.84 6.96
C ALA A 170 5.69 22.73 7.96
N PHE A 171 6.46 21.72 7.57
CA PHE A 171 6.93 20.69 8.51
C PHE A 171 7.96 21.26 9.51
N GLY A 172 8.76 22.25 9.10
CA GLY A 172 9.62 23.00 10.03
C GLY A 172 8.82 23.76 11.07
N LEU A 173 7.71 24.37 10.70
CA LEU A 173 6.83 25.10 11.63
C LEU A 173 6.16 24.20 12.67
N MET A 174 5.84 22.93 12.34
CA MET A 174 5.28 21.98 13.32
C MET A 174 6.34 21.45 14.29
N LEU A 175 7.57 21.25 13.84
CA LEU A 175 8.67 20.80 14.69
C LEU A 175 9.20 21.93 15.59
N ASP A 176 9.09 23.18 15.14
CA ASP A 176 9.51 24.35 15.91
C ASP A 176 8.45 24.82 16.91
N ASN A 177 7.24 24.26 16.89
CA ASN A 177 6.18 24.61 17.85
C ASN A 177 5.51 23.35 18.45
N PRO A 178 6.16 22.69 19.41
CA PRO A 178 5.66 21.48 20.05
C PRO A 178 4.31 21.65 20.76
N LYS A 179 3.89 22.88 21.07
CA LYS A 179 2.59 23.17 21.69
C LYS A 179 1.37 22.90 20.80
N LEU A 180 1.55 22.72 19.48
CA LEU A 180 0.46 22.34 18.59
C LEU A 180 0.14 20.83 18.60
N LEU A 181 1.00 20.03 19.27
CA LEU A 181 0.81 18.58 19.42
C LEU A 181 0.13 18.20 20.76
N GLU A 182 -0.06 19.15 21.68
CA GLU A 182 -0.58 18.90 23.04
C GLU A 182 -2.10 19.14 23.19
N ASN A 183 -2.81 19.57 22.15
CA ASN A 183 -4.26 19.68 22.22
C ASN A 183 -4.94 18.60 21.36
N PRO A 184 -5.59 17.62 22.02
CA PRO A 184 -6.43 16.62 21.36
C PRO A 184 -7.72 17.22 20.78
#